data_709c882271ba528fb416bc9cab3a828d
#
_entry.id   709c882271ba528fb416bc9cab3a828d
#
_cell.length_a   1.000
_cell.length_b   1.000
_cell.length_c   1.000
_cell.angle_alpha   90.00
_cell.angle_beta   90.00
_cell.angle_gamma   90.00
#
_symmetry.space_group_name_H-M   'P 1'
#
loop_
_entity.id
_entity.type
_entity.pdbx_description
1 polymer ?
#
loop_
_entity_poly.entity_id
_entity_poly.type
_entity_poly.pdbx_seq_one_letter_code
_entity_poly.pdbx_strand_id
1 'polypeptide(L)'
;MFMLIPAHPLPEQTVLSYGVANKIIVIDPGHGGLDQGATRGKYIESDIALQISKKLAHNLSQAGAMVIMLRENESDLAGDEFTGTIGEHKREDMKRRVEKANQARADLYISIHTNAVPNTVWSGAQTFYKPNNEASKTVAKAVQEELVKTLGNTKRKAAPGSYFVLNHTKMPAILIETGFISNPREAALLADSSYQSKLAFAIFSGVARAQLTESSNDKQ
;
A
#
# COMPACT_ATOMS: atom_id res chain seq x y z
N MET A 1 45.96 18.90 -18.03
CA MET A 1 45.15 19.62 -17.07
C MET A 1 43.75 19.02 -17.17
N PHE A 2 43.43 18.03 -16.31
CA PHE A 2 42.08 17.41 -16.29
C PHE A 2 41.15 18.36 -15.51
N MET A 3 40.13 18.90 -16.18
CA MET A 3 39.06 19.62 -15.52
C MET A 3 38.18 18.59 -14.77
N LEU A 4 38.17 18.62 -13.45
CA LEU A 4 37.20 17.94 -12.62
C LEU A 4 35.85 18.63 -12.83
N ILE A 5 34.93 17.94 -13.53
CA ILE A 5 33.55 18.36 -13.61
C ILE A 5 32.94 18.11 -12.22
N PRO A 6 32.40 19.12 -11.52
CA PRO A 6 31.76 18.90 -10.24
C PRO A 6 30.55 18.00 -10.44
N ALA A 7 30.49 16.90 -9.71
CA ALA A 7 29.32 16.04 -9.68
C ALA A 7 28.14 16.82 -9.11
N HIS A 8 27.16 17.16 -9.94
CA HIS A 8 25.93 17.73 -9.46
C HIS A 8 25.14 16.62 -8.75
N PRO A 9 24.61 16.86 -7.53
CA PRO A 9 23.75 15.88 -6.89
C PRO A 9 22.55 15.62 -7.79
N LEU A 10 22.22 14.34 -8.01
CA LEU A 10 21.03 13.95 -8.75
C LEU A 10 19.78 14.49 -8.03
N PRO A 11 18.78 14.97 -8.76
CA PRO A 11 17.53 15.42 -8.15
C PRO A 11 16.90 14.28 -7.33
N GLU A 12 16.31 14.61 -6.18
CA GLU A 12 15.75 13.66 -5.21
C GLU A 12 14.82 12.60 -5.85
N GLN A 13 14.03 13.00 -6.85
CA GLN A 13 13.16 12.08 -7.60
C GLN A 13 13.94 10.99 -8.38
N THR A 14 15.09 11.34 -8.93
CA THR A 14 15.94 10.37 -9.66
C THR A 14 16.53 9.35 -8.68
N VAL A 15 16.89 9.77 -7.48
CA VAL A 15 17.39 8.88 -6.43
C VAL A 15 16.29 7.91 -5.96
N LEU A 16 15.07 8.40 -5.76
CA LEU A 16 13.93 7.55 -5.33
C LEU A 16 13.61 6.45 -6.35
N SER A 17 13.70 6.72 -7.65
CA SER A 17 13.40 5.72 -8.67
C SER A 17 14.33 4.51 -8.63
N TYR A 18 15.60 4.68 -8.25
CA TYR A 18 16.53 3.55 -8.12
C TYR A 18 16.17 2.59 -6.98
N GLY A 19 15.45 3.04 -5.95
CA GLY A 19 15.10 2.20 -4.81
C GLY A 19 14.17 1.04 -5.16
N VAL A 20 13.29 1.20 -6.14
CA VAL A 20 12.31 0.18 -6.53
C VAL A 20 12.58 -0.45 -7.90
N ALA A 21 13.61 0.00 -8.61
CA ALA A 21 13.95 -0.55 -9.92
C ALA A 21 14.24 -2.05 -9.83
N ASN A 22 13.68 -2.82 -10.77
CA ASN A 22 13.77 -4.29 -10.82
C ASN A 22 13.16 -5.05 -9.63
N LYS A 23 12.44 -4.38 -8.73
CA LYS A 23 11.68 -5.04 -7.66
C LYS A 23 10.33 -5.53 -8.15
N ILE A 24 9.92 -6.70 -7.70
CA ILE A 24 8.56 -7.23 -7.91
C ILE A 24 7.70 -6.81 -6.72
N ILE A 25 6.71 -5.96 -6.95
CA ILE A 25 5.85 -5.43 -5.90
C ILE A 25 4.41 -5.84 -6.16
N VAL A 26 3.83 -6.56 -5.21
CA VAL A 26 2.40 -6.89 -5.23
C VAL A 26 1.61 -5.77 -4.55
N ILE A 27 0.61 -5.25 -5.24
CA ILE A 27 -0.38 -4.32 -4.68
C ILE A 27 -1.70 -5.04 -4.56
N ASP A 28 -2.25 -5.03 -3.36
CA ASP A 28 -3.53 -5.63 -3.00
C ASP A 28 -4.56 -4.55 -2.66
N PRO A 29 -5.42 -4.15 -3.61
CA PRO A 29 -6.56 -3.30 -3.29
C PRO A 29 -7.55 -4.08 -2.41
N GLY A 30 -7.73 -3.65 -1.15
CA GLY A 30 -8.59 -4.34 -0.19
C GLY A 30 -10.03 -4.50 -0.71
N HIS A 31 -10.68 -5.58 -0.26
CA HIS A 31 -12.07 -5.89 -0.62
C HIS A 31 -12.29 -6.14 -2.12
N GLY A 32 -13.53 -6.04 -2.60
CA GLY A 32 -13.96 -6.26 -3.98
C GLY A 32 -15.09 -7.28 -4.08
N GLY A 33 -15.72 -7.37 -5.23
CA GLY A 33 -16.84 -8.28 -5.48
C GLY A 33 -17.99 -8.12 -4.48
N LEU A 34 -18.33 -9.19 -3.81
CA LEU A 34 -19.38 -9.20 -2.78
C LEU A 34 -18.97 -8.46 -1.49
N ASP A 35 -17.67 -8.23 -1.28
CA ASP A 35 -17.15 -7.50 -0.12
C ASP A 35 -16.82 -6.05 -0.49
N GLN A 36 -17.74 -5.14 -0.28
CA GLN A 36 -17.53 -3.71 -0.49
C GLN A 36 -16.62 -3.07 0.56
N GLY A 37 -16.30 -3.77 1.66
CA GLY A 37 -15.64 -3.16 2.81
C GLY A 37 -16.56 -2.19 3.55
N ALA A 38 -15.98 -1.19 4.20
CA ALA A 38 -16.74 -0.15 4.88
C ALA A 38 -17.39 0.81 3.88
N THR A 39 -18.59 1.29 4.23
CA THR A 39 -19.35 2.22 3.38
C THR A 39 -19.80 3.44 4.17
N ARG A 40 -19.86 4.61 3.51
CA ARG A 40 -20.45 5.84 4.05
C ARG A 40 -21.15 6.62 2.94
N GLY A 41 -22.49 6.51 2.91
CA GLY A 41 -23.28 7.10 1.81
C GLY A 41 -22.82 6.55 0.47
N LYS A 42 -22.33 7.42 -0.40
CA LYS A 42 -21.80 7.05 -1.72
C LYS A 42 -20.32 6.57 -1.72
N TYR A 43 -19.65 6.65 -0.59
CA TYR A 43 -18.24 6.26 -0.49
C TYR A 43 -18.12 4.80 -0.12
N ILE A 44 -17.39 4.04 -0.90
CA ILE A 44 -17.20 2.59 -0.79
C ILE A 44 -15.70 2.33 -0.67
N GLU A 45 -15.31 1.56 0.33
CA GLU A 45 -13.89 1.28 0.61
C GLU A 45 -13.20 0.58 -0.55
N SER A 46 -13.82 -0.46 -1.12
CA SER A 46 -13.23 -1.22 -2.23
C SER A 46 -12.90 -0.35 -3.44
N ASP A 47 -13.75 0.64 -3.76
CA ASP A 47 -13.53 1.57 -4.88
C ASP A 47 -12.38 2.53 -4.58
N ILE A 48 -12.36 3.09 -3.37
CA ILE A 48 -11.31 4.00 -2.93
C ILE A 48 -9.95 3.28 -2.91
N ALA A 49 -9.90 2.07 -2.34
CA ALA A 49 -8.70 1.24 -2.29
C ALA A 49 -8.19 0.94 -3.71
N LEU A 50 -9.07 0.59 -4.65
CA LEU A 50 -8.71 0.33 -6.04
C LEU A 50 -8.12 1.58 -6.72
N GLN A 51 -8.76 2.76 -6.56
CA GLN A 51 -8.29 3.99 -7.19
C GLN A 51 -6.91 4.42 -6.66
N ILE A 52 -6.68 4.35 -5.35
CA ILE A 52 -5.38 4.65 -4.74
C ILE A 52 -4.32 3.65 -5.24
N SER A 53 -4.66 2.37 -5.26
CA SER A 53 -3.77 1.30 -5.71
C SER A 53 -3.35 1.46 -7.17
N LYS A 54 -4.24 1.84 -8.07
CA LYS A 54 -3.93 2.14 -9.49
C LYS A 54 -2.92 3.29 -9.63
N LYS A 55 -3.09 4.34 -8.83
CA LYS A 55 -2.15 5.48 -8.82
C LYS A 55 -0.78 5.08 -8.25
N LEU A 56 -0.77 4.26 -7.20
CA LEU A 56 0.46 3.70 -6.63
C LEU A 56 1.18 2.79 -7.64
N ALA A 57 0.44 1.91 -8.31
CA ALA A 57 0.97 1.03 -9.34
C ALA A 57 1.62 1.83 -10.47
N HIS A 58 0.98 2.91 -10.91
CA HIS A 58 1.54 3.83 -11.90
C HIS A 58 2.88 4.42 -11.43
N ASN A 59 2.94 4.97 -10.22
CA ASN A 59 4.18 5.59 -9.69
C ASN A 59 5.32 4.58 -9.57
N LEU A 60 5.06 3.37 -9.07
CA LEU A 60 6.05 2.31 -8.92
C LEU A 60 6.54 1.80 -10.27
N SER A 61 5.64 1.61 -11.24
CA SER A 61 6.00 1.17 -12.60
C SER A 61 6.84 2.21 -13.33
N GLN A 62 6.52 3.51 -13.20
CA GLN A 62 7.32 4.60 -13.76
C GLN A 62 8.73 4.66 -13.14
N ALA A 63 8.90 4.17 -11.92
CA ALA A 63 10.20 4.06 -11.25
C ALA A 63 10.93 2.74 -11.53
N GLY A 64 10.42 1.90 -12.45
CA GLY A 64 11.07 0.68 -12.92
C GLY A 64 10.77 -0.57 -12.08
N ALA A 65 9.76 -0.55 -11.22
CA ALA A 65 9.28 -1.74 -10.54
C ALA A 65 8.39 -2.59 -11.46
N MET A 66 8.45 -3.91 -11.31
CA MET A 66 7.44 -4.82 -11.84
C MET A 66 6.28 -4.88 -10.85
N VAL A 67 5.14 -4.31 -11.22
CA VAL A 67 3.97 -4.24 -10.34
C VAL A 67 2.95 -5.30 -10.73
N ILE A 68 2.47 -6.04 -9.73
CA ILE A 68 1.41 -7.03 -9.86
C ILE A 68 0.22 -6.56 -9.00
N MET A 69 -0.84 -6.11 -9.67
CA MET A 69 -2.12 -5.81 -9.01
C MET A 69 -2.90 -7.11 -8.80
N LEU A 70 -3.38 -7.35 -7.58
CA LEU A 70 -4.19 -8.55 -7.30
C LEU A 70 -5.56 -8.47 -7.95
N ARG A 71 -6.14 -7.29 -8.01
CA ARG A 71 -7.33 -6.96 -8.82
C ARG A 71 -7.18 -5.62 -9.52
N GLU A 72 -7.79 -5.46 -10.68
CA GLU A 72 -7.76 -4.24 -11.50
C GLU A 72 -9.15 -3.64 -11.74
N ASN A 73 -10.18 -4.33 -11.29
CA ASN A 73 -11.58 -3.96 -11.36
C ASN A 73 -12.26 -4.18 -10.01
N GLU A 74 -13.58 -4.12 -9.98
CA GLU A 74 -14.38 -4.25 -8.77
C GLU A 74 -14.58 -5.70 -8.30
N SER A 75 -14.18 -6.72 -9.09
CA SER A 75 -14.27 -8.12 -8.66
C SER A 75 -13.28 -8.45 -7.54
N ASP A 76 -13.58 -9.53 -6.82
CA ASP A 76 -12.65 -10.18 -5.90
C ASP A 76 -11.92 -11.34 -6.56
N LEU A 77 -11.14 -12.09 -5.80
CA LEU A 77 -10.38 -13.21 -6.29
C LEU A 77 -11.09 -14.57 -6.07
N ALA A 78 -12.15 -14.60 -5.27
CA ALA A 78 -12.94 -15.84 -5.09
C ALA A 78 -13.68 -16.20 -6.38
N GLY A 79 -14.09 -15.20 -7.16
CA GLY A 79 -14.75 -15.35 -8.44
C GLY A 79 -16.24 -15.70 -8.31
N ASP A 80 -16.98 -15.39 -9.37
CA ASP A 80 -18.45 -15.53 -9.41
C ASP A 80 -18.92 -17.00 -9.33
N GLU A 81 -18.04 -17.96 -9.64
CA GLU A 81 -18.36 -19.39 -9.62
C GLU A 81 -18.26 -20.01 -8.21
N PHE A 82 -17.75 -19.26 -7.23
CA PHE A 82 -17.62 -19.77 -5.87
C PHE A 82 -19.00 -19.95 -5.22
N THR A 83 -19.29 -21.15 -4.81
CA THR A 83 -20.54 -21.51 -4.12
C THR A 83 -20.28 -21.65 -2.62
N GLY A 84 -20.95 -20.86 -1.81
CA GLY A 84 -20.80 -20.88 -0.35
C GLY A 84 -21.47 -19.68 0.31
N THR A 85 -21.33 -19.59 1.62
CA THR A 85 -21.78 -18.42 2.38
C THR A 85 -20.90 -17.20 2.10
N ILE A 86 -21.38 -15.99 2.37
CA ILE A 86 -20.59 -14.75 2.25
C ILE A 86 -19.28 -14.84 3.08
N GLY A 87 -19.33 -15.45 4.26
CA GLY A 87 -18.14 -15.62 5.10
C GLY A 87 -17.10 -16.59 4.50
N GLU A 88 -17.54 -17.63 3.82
CA GLU A 88 -16.69 -18.58 3.08
C GLU A 88 -16.10 -17.92 1.84
N HIS A 89 -16.91 -17.14 1.12
CA HIS A 89 -16.45 -16.37 -0.04
C HIS A 89 -15.33 -15.38 0.34
N LYS A 90 -15.51 -14.61 1.41
CA LYS A 90 -14.46 -13.70 1.91
C LYS A 90 -13.19 -14.43 2.34
N ARG A 91 -13.31 -15.63 2.95
CA ARG A 91 -12.13 -16.42 3.33
C ARG A 91 -11.40 -16.96 2.11
N GLU A 92 -12.12 -17.41 1.10
CA GLU A 92 -11.54 -17.87 -0.16
C GLU A 92 -10.83 -16.71 -0.89
N ASP A 93 -11.44 -15.54 -0.97
CA ASP A 93 -10.83 -14.34 -1.54
C ASP A 93 -9.49 -14.02 -0.85
N MET A 94 -9.48 -13.92 0.48
CA MET A 94 -8.25 -13.64 1.23
C MET A 94 -7.18 -14.72 1.02
N LYS A 95 -7.57 -16.00 0.93
CA LYS A 95 -6.65 -17.10 0.66
C LYS A 95 -6.02 -16.97 -0.73
N ARG A 96 -6.82 -16.70 -1.76
CA ARG A 96 -6.34 -16.52 -3.13
C ARG A 96 -5.43 -15.29 -3.28
N ARG A 97 -5.70 -14.20 -2.54
CA ARG A 97 -4.79 -13.04 -2.46
C ARG A 97 -3.39 -13.45 -1.98
N VAL A 98 -3.33 -14.18 -0.87
CA VAL A 98 -2.08 -14.70 -0.32
C VAL A 98 -1.38 -15.67 -1.27
N GLU A 99 -2.11 -16.60 -1.85
CA GLU A 99 -1.57 -17.57 -2.79
C GLU A 99 -0.97 -16.90 -4.03
N LYS A 100 -1.71 -15.97 -4.64
CA LYS A 100 -1.26 -15.22 -5.82
C LYS A 100 -0.01 -14.37 -5.50
N ALA A 101 0.01 -13.71 -4.34
CA ALA A 101 1.19 -12.97 -3.90
C ALA A 101 2.40 -13.88 -3.66
N ASN A 102 2.22 -15.03 -3.03
CA ASN A 102 3.30 -15.97 -2.75
C ASN A 102 3.84 -16.63 -4.03
N GLN A 103 2.98 -16.90 -5.03
CA GLN A 103 3.36 -17.41 -6.35
C GLN A 103 4.17 -16.39 -7.15
N ALA A 104 3.88 -15.12 -6.99
CA ALA A 104 4.58 -14.03 -7.67
C ALA A 104 6.05 -13.89 -7.23
N ARG A 105 6.46 -14.49 -6.11
CA ARG A 105 7.81 -14.33 -5.51
C ARG A 105 8.20 -12.86 -5.36
N ALA A 106 7.24 -12.05 -4.90
CA ALA A 106 7.42 -10.62 -4.80
C ALA A 106 8.45 -10.24 -3.72
N ASP A 107 9.11 -9.10 -3.93
CA ASP A 107 10.01 -8.48 -2.95
C ASP A 107 9.24 -7.76 -1.84
N LEU A 108 8.02 -7.29 -2.15
CA LEU A 108 7.17 -6.57 -1.21
C LEU A 108 5.69 -6.77 -1.53
N TYR A 109 4.88 -6.90 -0.48
CA TYR A 109 3.42 -6.92 -0.55
C TYR A 109 2.86 -5.66 0.13
N ILE A 110 1.96 -4.96 -0.56
CA ILE A 110 1.32 -3.72 -0.09
C ILE A 110 -0.20 -3.88 -0.20
N SER A 111 -0.90 -3.92 0.94
CA SER A 111 -2.37 -3.90 0.98
C SER A 111 -2.88 -2.48 1.26
N ILE A 112 -3.89 -2.04 0.52
CA ILE A 112 -4.48 -0.69 0.61
C ILE A 112 -5.92 -0.80 1.09
N HIS A 113 -6.21 -0.13 2.20
CA HIS A 113 -7.50 -0.11 2.89
C HIS A 113 -7.91 1.28 3.33
N THR A 114 -9.15 1.40 3.82
CA THR A 114 -9.61 2.55 4.60
C THR A 114 -10.20 2.07 5.93
N ASN A 115 -9.85 2.75 6.99
CA ASN A 115 -10.32 2.39 8.32
C ASN A 115 -11.78 2.81 8.56
N ALA A 116 -12.48 2.06 9.38
CA ALA A 116 -13.84 2.41 9.83
C ALA A 116 -14.03 2.04 11.30
N VAL A 117 -14.46 2.99 12.09
CA VAL A 117 -14.78 2.79 13.51
C VAL A 117 -16.07 3.52 13.86
N PRO A 118 -16.81 3.08 14.90
CA PRO A 118 -18.07 3.75 15.30
C PRO A 118 -17.90 5.22 15.62
N ASN A 119 -16.77 5.61 16.23
CA ASN A 119 -16.50 7.01 16.56
C ASN A 119 -15.93 7.74 15.33
N THR A 120 -16.74 8.62 14.76
CA THR A 120 -16.45 9.34 13.51
C THR A 120 -15.44 10.49 13.66
N VAL A 121 -14.93 10.77 14.86
CA VAL A 121 -13.90 11.81 15.08
C VAL A 121 -12.49 11.33 14.72
N TRP A 122 -12.27 10.01 14.65
CA TRP A 122 -10.98 9.45 14.28
C TRP A 122 -10.60 9.81 12.85
N SER A 123 -9.32 10.12 12.66
CA SER A 123 -8.77 10.56 11.38
C SER A 123 -7.30 10.17 11.24
N GLY A 124 -6.78 10.25 10.00
CA GLY A 124 -5.38 10.10 9.67
C GLY A 124 -4.96 8.68 9.29
N ALA A 125 -4.08 8.59 8.30
CA ALA A 125 -3.55 7.34 7.80
C ALA A 125 -2.66 6.62 8.82
N GLN A 126 -2.65 5.28 8.78
CA GLN A 126 -1.78 4.43 9.58
C GLN A 126 -1.30 3.22 8.80
N THR A 127 0.01 2.94 8.87
CA THR A 127 0.63 1.78 8.26
C THR A 127 0.84 0.69 9.28
N PHE A 128 0.43 -0.53 8.93
CA PHE A 128 0.64 -1.74 9.70
C PHE A 128 1.65 -2.65 9.00
N TYR A 129 2.43 -3.39 9.78
CA TYR A 129 3.43 -4.32 9.25
C TYR A 129 3.28 -5.72 9.83
N LYS A 130 3.79 -6.71 9.10
CA LYS A 130 3.87 -8.10 9.53
C LYS A 130 4.64 -8.20 10.86
N PRO A 131 4.04 -8.75 11.93
CA PRO A 131 4.72 -8.92 13.21
C PRO A 131 6.02 -9.73 13.07
N ASN A 132 7.01 -9.40 13.88
CA ASN A 132 8.31 -10.09 13.92
C ASN A 132 9.07 -10.13 12.59
N ASN A 133 8.85 -9.14 11.72
CA ASN A 133 9.54 -9.01 10.44
C ASN A 133 10.14 -7.61 10.33
N GLU A 134 11.46 -7.49 10.48
CA GLU A 134 12.14 -6.19 10.51
C GLU A 134 12.12 -5.50 9.14
N ALA A 135 12.18 -6.22 8.02
CA ALA A 135 12.05 -5.63 6.69
C ALA A 135 10.66 -4.98 6.51
N SER A 136 9.58 -5.69 6.89
CA SER A 136 8.22 -5.11 6.88
C SER A 136 8.12 -3.86 7.77
N LYS A 137 8.74 -3.89 8.94
CA LYS A 137 8.74 -2.77 9.89
C LYS A 137 9.50 -1.56 9.36
N THR A 138 10.63 -1.78 8.68
CA THR A 138 11.44 -0.72 8.05
C THR A 138 10.63 -0.03 6.96
N VAL A 139 10.03 -0.78 6.05
CA VAL A 139 9.17 -0.23 4.98
C VAL A 139 7.97 0.51 5.58
N ALA A 140 7.28 -0.07 6.56
CA ALA A 140 6.11 0.56 7.18
C ALA A 140 6.45 1.89 7.87
N LYS A 141 7.59 1.97 8.56
CA LYS A 141 8.05 3.21 9.18
C LYS A 141 8.34 4.30 8.14
N ALA A 142 9.05 3.95 7.07
CA ALA A 142 9.36 4.89 6.00
C ALA A 142 8.08 5.40 5.31
N VAL A 143 7.13 4.51 5.01
CA VAL A 143 5.83 4.89 4.44
C VAL A 143 5.04 5.77 5.41
N GLN A 144 4.98 5.43 6.69
CA GLN A 144 4.26 6.23 7.68
C GLN A 144 4.84 7.63 7.83
N GLU A 145 6.17 7.79 7.81
CA GLU A 145 6.84 9.08 7.88
C GLU A 145 6.50 9.95 6.67
N GLU A 146 6.50 9.38 5.46
CA GLU A 146 6.10 10.13 4.26
C GLU A 146 4.59 10.48 4.26
N LEU A 147 3.72 9.62 4.78
CA LEU A 147 2.30 9.95 4.98
C LEU A 147 2.12 11.13 5.95
N VAL A 148 2.84 11.12 7.08
CA VAL A 148 2.83 12.24 8.04
C VAL A 148 3.30 13.54 7.39
N LYS A 149 4.43 13.50 6.69
CA LYS A 149 5.05 14.64 6.03
C LYS A 149 4.17 15.23 4.92
N THR A 150 3.62 14.36 4.06
CA THR A 150 2.91 14.77 2.84
C THR A 150 1.48 15.21 3.11
N LEU A 151 0.78 14.51 4.01
CA LEU A 151 -0.65 14.77 4.27
C LEU A 151 -0.87 15.76 5.41
N GLY A 152 0.02 15.78 6.41
CA GLY A 152 -0.10 16.67 7.58
C GLY A 152 -1.30 16.38 8.48
N ASN A 153 -2.06 15.31 8.22
CA ASN A 153 -3.33 15.00 8.91
C ASN A 153 -3.23 13.82 9.88
N THR A 154 -2.05 13.25 10.06
CA THR A 154 -1.81 12.13 10.98
C THR A 154 -0.56 12.38 11.83
N LYS A 155 -0.62 11.90 13.10
CA LYS A 155 0.53 11.80 14.00
C LYS A 155 0.78 10.33 14.41
N ARG A 156 0.10 9.41 13.73
CA ARG A 156 0.20 7.97 14.01
C ARG A 156 1.57 7.47 13.65
N LYS A 157 1.95 6.36 14.27
CA LYS A 157 3.19 5.63 13.98
C LYS A 157 2.86 4.30 13.33
N ALA A 158 3.78 3.77 12.54
CA ALA A 158 3.67 2.40 12.07
C ALA A 158 3.57 1.43 13.24
N ALA A 159 2.68 0.44 13.13
CA ALA A 159 2.41 -0.53 14.20
C ALA A 159 2.39 -1.97 13.67
N PRO A 160 2.70 -2.97 14.49
CA PRO A 160 2.46 -4.36 14.11
C PRO A 160 0.95 -4.59 13.97
N GLY A 161 0.55 -5.39 12.95
CA GLY A 161 -0.85 -5.70 12.71
C GLY A 161 -1.08 -7.18 12.46
N SER A 162 -2.07 -7.76 13.15
CA SER A 162 -2.43 -9.17 12.96
C SER A 162 -3.52 -9.32 11.91
N TYR A 163 -3.19 -8.98 10.66
CA TYR A 163 -4.07 -9.16 9.51
C TYR A 163 -3.75 -10.49 8.81
N PHE A 164 -4.79 -11.15 8.28
CA PHE A 164 -4.62 -12.44 7.61
C PHE A 164 -3.57 -12.37 6.50
N VAL A 165 -3.69 -11.40 5.60
CA VAL A 165 -2.76 -11.22 4.48
C VAL A 165 -1.32 -10.96 4.93
N LEU A 166 -1.10 -10.18 6.00
CA LEU A 166 0.24 -9.93 6.52
C LEU A 166 0.86 -11.20 7.13
N ASN A 167 0.05 -12.00 7.83
CA ASN A 167 0.55 -13.18 8.53
C ASN A 167 0.90 -14.33 7.58
N HIS A 168 0.21 -14.45 6.43
CA HIS A 168 0.33 -15.61 5.54
C HIS A 168 1.14 -15.34 4.26
N THR A 169 1.45 -14.09 3.93
CA THR A 169 2.40 -13.77 2.85
C THR A 169 3.83 -14.12 3.26
N LYS A 170 4.66 -14.57 2.31
CA LYS A 170 6.05 -15.03 2.56
C LYS A 170 7.06 -13.88 2.54
N MET A 171 6.82 -12.87 1.73
CA MET A 171 7.66 -11.68 1.57
C MET A 171 7.40 -10.65 2.69
N PRO A 172 8.25 -9.60 2.83
CA PRO A 172 7.91 -8.41 3.59
C PRO A 172 6.54 -7.85 3.18
N ALA A 173 5.71 -7.48 4.18
CA ALA A 173 4.32 -7.11 3.93
C ALA A 173 3.86 -5.97 4.82
N ILE A 174 3.16 -5.01 4.23
CA ILE A 174 2.52 -3.88 4.90
C ILE A 174 1.06 -3.74 4.48
N LEU A 175 0.24 -3.21 5.40
CA LEU A 175 -1.14 -2.81 5.14
C LEU A 175 -1.29 -1.34 5.53
N ILE A 176 -1.91 -0.57 4.66
CA ILE A 176 -2.06 0.87 4.83
C ILE A 176 -3.54 1.21 4.93
N GLU A 177 -3.95 1.63 6.13
CA GLU A 177 -5.21 2.32 6.36
C GLU A 177 -5.02 3.77 5.93
N THR A 178 -5.51 4.14 4.77
CA THR A 178 -5.24 5.44 4.13
C THR A 178 -5.97 6.62 4.76
N GLY A 179 -6.91 6.34 5.67
CA GLY A 179 -7.71 7.29 6.44
C GLY A 179 -8.98 6.62 6.93
N PHE A 180 -9.86 7.35 7.59
CA PHE A 180 -11.09 6.81 8.15
C PHE A 180 -12.31 7.15 7.27
N ILE A 181 -12.84 6.17 6.53
CA ILE A 181 -14.06 6.35 5.73
C ILE A 181 -15.27 6.65 6.63
N SER A 182 -15.25 6.23 7.92
CA SER A 182 -16.26 6.59 8.91
C SER A 182 -16.26 8.08 9.26
N ASN A 183 -15.16 8.82 9.04
CA ASN A 183 -15.10 10.26 9.24
C ASN A 183 -15.59 11.00 7.99
N PRO A 184 -16.62 11.91 8.11
CA PRO A 184 -17.21 12.60 6.94
C PRO A 184 -16.21 13.39 6.11
N ARG A 185 -15.25 14.07 6.78
CA ARG A 185 -14.25 14.88 6.09
C ARG A 185 -13.22 14.02 5.37
N GLU A 186 -12.77 12.93 6.00
CA GLU A 186 -11.81 12.01 5.35
C GLU A 186 -12.47 11.21 4.25
N ALA A 187 -13.72 10.77 4.39
CA ALA A 187 -14.44 10.08 3.32
C ALA A 187 -14.50 10.93 2.03
N ALA A 188 -14.75 12.24 2.15
CA ALA A 188 -14.73 13.14 1.02
C ALA A 188 -13.31 13.31 0.42
N LEU A 189 -12.28 13.43 1.26
CA LEU A 189 -10.88 13.51 0.81
C LEU A 189 -10.43 12.20 0.14
N LEU A 190 -10.73 11.05 0.73
CA LEU A 190 -10.38 9.74 0.19
C LEU A 190 -11.00 9.47 -1.19
N ALA A 191 -12.14 10.09 -1.51
CA ALA A 191 -12.77 10.04 -2.82
C ALA A 191 -12.25 11.12 -3.80
N ASP A 192 -11.46 12.09 -3.32
CA ASP A 192 -10.87 13.13 -4.18
C ASP A 192 -9.63 12.61 -4.92
N SER A 193 -9.63 12.73 -6.25
CA SER A 193 -8.56 12.20 -7.10
C SER A 193 -7.18 12.84 -6.82
N SER A 194 -7.15 14.13 -6.47
CA SER A 194 -5.91 14.83 -6.16
C SER A 194 -5.34 14.37 -4.81
N TYR A 195 -6.21 14.15 -3.82
CA TYR A 195 -5.79 13.62 -2.53
C TYR A 195 -5.32 12.17 -2.64
N GLN A 196 -6.00 11.32 -3.44
CA GLN A 196 -5.55 9.96 -3.76
C GLN A 196 -4.16 9.96 -4.42
N SER A 197 -3.88 10.92 -5.29
CA SER A 197 -2.55 11.06 -5.92
C SER A 197 -1.48 11.43 -4.89
N LYS A 198 -1.79 12.31 -3.93
CA LYS A 198 -0.88 12.64 -2.81
C LYS A 198 -0.61 11.43 -1.93
N LEU A 199 -1.66 10.64 -1.60
CA LEU A 199 -1.53 9.38 -0.86
C LEU A 199 -0.61 8.40 -1.59
N ALA A 200 -0.90 8.13 -2.86
CA ALA A 200 -0.12 7.20 -3.68
C ALA A 200 1.35 7.64 -3.80
N PHE A 201 1.60 8.94 -3.96
CA PHE A 201 2.96 9.47 -4.01
C PHE A 201 3.70 9.34 -2.67
N ALA A 202 3.03 9.62 -1.54
CA ALA A 202 3.62 9.45 -0.21
C ALA A 202 3.99 7.97 0.05
N ILE A 203 3.11 7.03 -0.31
CA ILE A 203 3.36 5.60 -0.17
C ILE A 203 4.55 5.19 -1.05
N PHE A 204 4.56 5.59 -2.32
CA PHE A 204 5.67 5.36 -3.25
C PHE A 204 7.00 5.86 -2.68
N SER A 205 7.03 7.12 -2.21
CA SER A 205 8.25 7.74 -1.68
C SER A 205 8.80 6.99 -0.46
N GLY A 206 7.91 6.55 0.44
CA GLY A 206 8.30 5.76 1.61
C GLY A 206 8.85 4.39 1.24
N VAL A 207 8.21 3.70 0.28
CA VAL A 207 8.68 2.40 -0.23
C VAL A 207 10.05 2.54 -0.89
N ALA A 208 10.21 3.50 -1.81
CA ALA A 208 11.45 3.71 -2.53
C ALA A 208 12.62 4.06 -1.57
N ARG A 209 12.37 4.91 -0.58
CA ARG A 209 13.36 5.27 0.44
C ARG A 209 13.81 4.07 1.28
N ALA A 210 12.88 3.22 1.71
CA ALA A 210 13.20 2.03 2.48
C ALA A 210 14.11 1.06 1.70
N GLN A 211 13.81 0.84 0.42
CA GLN A 211 14.57 -0.06 -0.43
C GLN A 211 16.00 0.45 -0.73
N LEU A 212 16.19 1.77 -0.81
CA LEU A 212 17.52 2.36 -0.94
C LEU A 212 18.40 2.08 0.29
N THR A 213 17.81 2.14 1.48
CA THR A 213 18.52 1.90 2.74
C THR A 213 18.95 0.44 2.87
N GLU A 214 18.12 -0.52 2.46
CA GLU A 214 18.47 -1.94 2.45
C GLU A 214 19.62 -2.23 1.49
N SER A 215 19.56 -1.71 0.26
CA SER A 215 20.62 -1.90 -0.75
C SER A 215 21.99 -1.34 -0.35
N SER A 216 22.03 -0.37 0.56
CA SER A 216 23.26 0.21 1.09
C SER A 216 23.88 -0.64 2.19
N ASN A 217 23.06 -1.36 2.97
CA ASN A 217 23.51 -2.23 4.06
C ASN A 217 24.06 -3.58 3.55
N ASP A 218 23.54 -4.07 2.43
CA ASP A 218 24.00 -5.34 1.81
C ASP A 218 25.38 -5.23 1.15
N LYS A 219 25.94 -4.02 1.05
CA LYS A 219 27.26 -3.74 0.42
C LYS A 219 28.38 -3.50 1.44
N GLN A 220 28.10 -3.61 2.73
CA GLN A 220 29.09 -3.54 3.82
C GLN A 220 29.34 -4.92 4.40
#